data_178f5e70c51104b18e9dc0687685fc53
#
_entry.id   178f5e70c51104b18e9dc0687685fc53
#
_cell.length_a   1.000
_cell.length_b   1.000
_cell.length_c   1.000
_cell.angle_alpha   90.00
_cell.angle_beta   90.00
_cell.angle_gamma   90.00
#
_symmetry.space_group_name_H-M   'P 1'
#
loop_
_entity.id
_entity.type
_entity.pdbx_description
1 polymer ?
#
loop_
_entity_poly.entity_id
_entity_poly.type
_entity_poly.pdbx_seq_one_letter_code
_entity_poly.pdbx_strand_id
1 'polypeptide(L)' 'LEGYAYARTAYHRSLDALRRNGWRGHGPVPWSHEPNRGFLRSLAALATASERLHDVEEAHRCREFLRESSREAYDELVG' A
#
# COMPACT_ATOMS: atom_id res chain seq x y z
N LEU A 1 -12.96 5.38 -11.53
CA LEU A 1 -13.32 4.02 -11.08
C LEU A 1 -12.32 2.97 -11.56
N GLU A 2 -11.91 3.06 -12.83
CA GLU A 2 -10.95 2.10 -13.37
C GLU A 2 -9.62 2.13 -12.62
N GLY A 3 -9.11 3.31 -12.31
CA GLY A 3 -7.87 3.47 -11.55
C GLY A 3 -7.98 2.88 -10.15
N TYR A 4 -9.12 3.07 -9.50
CA TYR A 4 -9.37 2.52 -8.17
C TYR A 4 -9.43 0.99 -8.22
N ALA A 5 -10.16 0.42 -9.17
CA ALA A 5 -10.29 -1.03 -9.30
C ALA A 5 -8.93 -1.68 -9.59
N TYR A 6 -8.13 -1.06 -10.45
CA TYR A 6 -6.80 -1.54 -10.76
C TYR A 6 -5.88 -1.49 -9.53
N ALA A 7 -5.88 -0.38 -8.81
CA ALA A 7 -5.06 -0.23 -7.61
C ALA A 7 -5.45 -1.24 -6.53
N ARG A 8 -6.75 -1.46 -6.35
CA ARG A 8 -7.26 -2.41 -5.38
C ARG A 8 -6.85 -3.85 -5.72
N THR A 9 -6.93 -4.23 -7.00
CA THR A 9 -6.51 -5.55 -7.46
C THR A 9 -5.01 -5.74 -7.26
N ALA A 10 -4.21 -4.75 -7.62
CA ALA A 10 -2.75 -4.79 -7.44
C ALA A 10 -2.40 -4.91 -5.95
N TYR A 11 -3.10 -4.17 -5.10
CA TYR A 11 -2.91 -4.24 -3.66
C TYR A 11 -3.18 -5.66 -3.13
N HIS A 12 -4.32 -6.25 -3.50
CA HIS A 12 -4.66 -7.60 -3.02
C HIS A 12 -3.68 -8.67 -3.49
N ARG A 13 -3.23 -8.58 -4.74
CA ARG A 13 -2.23 -9.52 -5.27
C ARG A 13 -0.90 -9.40 -4.53
N SER A 14 -0.47 -8.17 -4.30
CA SER A 14 0.78 -7.92 -3.58
C SER A 14 0.69 -8.38 -2.13
N LEU A 15 -0.45 -8.17 -1.51
CA LEU A 15 -0.70 -8.61 -0.13
C LEU A 15 -0.63 -10.12 -0.03
N ASP A 16 -1.25 -10.84 -0.97
CA ASP A 16 -1.21 -12.30 -1.01
C ASP A 16 0.22 -12.82 -1.18
N ALA A 17 0.99 -12.19 -2.06
CA ALA A 17 2.39 -12.56 -2.26
C ALA A 17 3.20 -12.35 -0.98
N LEU A 18 2.97 -11.24 -0.29
CA LEU A 18 3.65 -10.92 0.95
C LEU A 18 3.34 -11.98 2.02
N ARG A 19 2.06 -12.36 2.14
CA ARG A 19 1.63 -13.40 3.09
C ARG A 19 2.24 -14.76 2.76
N ARG A 20 2.33 -15.12 1.49
CA ARG A 20 2.98 -16.36 1.08
C ARG A 20 4.45 -16.39 1.45
N ASN A 21 5.08 -15.23 1.52
CA ASN A 21 6.48 -15.11 1.92
C ASN A 21 6.66 -14.98 3.44
N GLY A 22 5.59 -15.17 4.21
CA GLY A 22 5.67 -15.27 5.66
C GLY A 22 5.23 -14.04 6.46
N TRP A 23 4.83 -12.97 5.79
CA TRP A 23 4.34 -11.78 6.51
C TRP A 23 2.97 -12.07 7.14
N ARG A 24 2.83 -11.71 8.40
CA ARG A 24 1.65 -12.09 9.20
C ARG A 24 0.59 -10.99 9.35
N GLY A 25 0.62 -10.00 8.49
CA GLY A 25 -0.39 -8.94 8.49
C GLY A 25 -0.04 -7.73 9.33
N HIS A 26 1.09 -7.76 10.03
CA HIS A 26 1.59 -6.65 10.80
C HIS A 26 3.12 -6.68 10.86
N GLY A 27 3.69 -5.58 11.27
CA GLY A 27 5.14 -5.46 11.37
C GLY A 27 5.76 -4.82 10.13
N PRO A 28 7.06 -4.55 10.18
CA PRO A 28 7.74 -3.81 9.13
C PRO A 28 7.72 -4.51 7.77
N VAL A 29 7.57 -3.70 6.72
CA VAL A 29 7.73 -4.12 5.32
C VAL A 29 8.76 -3.15 4.72
N PRO A 30 10.06 -3.42 4.92
CA PRO A 30 11.10 -2.44 4.57
C PRO A 30 11.15 -2.09 3.09
N TRP A 31 11.23 -0.79 2.80
CA TRP A 31 11.38 -0.28 1.44
C TRP A 31 12.71 -0.73 0.80
N SER A 32 13.73 -0.87 1.61
CA SER A 32 15.06 -1.29 1.14
C SER A 32 15.06 -2.70 0.56
N HIS A 33 14.12 -3.55 0.96
CA HIS A 33 13.98 -4.88 0.40
C HIS A 33 13.11 -4.78 -0.86
N GLU A 34 13.74 -4.83 -2.01
CA GLU A 34 13.09 -4.54 -3.29
C GLU A 34 11.78 -5.32 -3.54
N PRO A 35 11.68 -6.62 -3.23
CA PRO A 35 10.42 -7.35 -3.41
C PRO A 35 9.23 -6.75 -2.67
N ASN A 36 9.44 -5.97 -1.62
CA ASN A 36 8.37 -5.31 -0.87
C ASN A 36 7.79 -4.10 -1.57
N ARG A 37 8.52 -3.54 -2.53
CA ARG A 37 8.13 -2.27 -3.17
C ARG A 37 6.84 -2.35 -3.94
N GLY A 38 6.54 -3.51 -4.55
CA GLY A 38 5.29 -3.71 -5.25
C GLY A 38 4.08 -3.52 -4.33
N PHE A 39 4.13 -4.11 -3.15
CA PHE A 39 3.08 -3.95 -2.14
C PHE A 39 2.97 -2.49 -1.68
N LEU A 40 4.11 -1.88 -1.35
CA LEU A 40 4.13 -0.51 -0.83
C LEU A 40 3.64 0.49 -1.87
N ARG A 41 4.02 0.33 -3.13
CA ARG A 41 3.54 1.17 -4.23
C ARG A 41 2.04 0.99 -4.47
N SER A 42 1.54 -0.26 -4.41
CA SER A 42 0.12 -0.52 -4.60
C SER A 42 -0.71 0.11 -3.50
N LEU A 43 -0.20 0.11 -2.28
CA LEU A 43 -0.87 0.73 -1.14
C LEU A 43 -0.95 2.26 -1.31
N ALA A 44 0.14 2.89 -1.75
CA ALA A 44 0.14 4.31 -2.05
C ALA A 44 -0.82 4.65 -3.20
N ALA A 45 -0.85 3.83 -4.24
CA ALA A 45 -1.77 4.02 -5.36
C ALA A 45 -3.22 3.89 -4.93
N LEU A 46 -3.52 2.96 -4.04
CA LEU A 46 -4.87 2.79 -3.51
C LEU A 46 -5.30 4.00 -2.70
N ALA A 47 -4.39 4.56 -1.90
CA ALA A 47 -4.66 5.78 -1.15
C ALA A 47 -5.02 6.94 -2.09
N THR A 48 -4.24 7.13 -3.16
CA THR A 48 -4.48 8.17 -4.14
C THR A 48 -5.82 7.98 -4.86
N ALA A 49 -6.11 6.74 -5.27
CA ALA A 49 -7.37 6.44 -5.96
C ALA A 49 -8.57 6.66 -5.04
N SER A 50 -8.46 6.28 -3.78
CA SER A 50 -9.52 6.51 -2.79
C SER A 50 -9.78 8.00 -2.58
N GLU A 51 -8.73 8.80 -2.52
CA GLU A 51 -8.86 10.25 -2.39
C GLU A 51 -9.58 10.86 -3.59
N ARG A 52 -9.28 10.39 -4.81
CA ARG A 52 -9.96 10.86 -6.02
C ARG A 52 -11.44 10.53 -6.04
N LEU A 53 -11.84 9.46 -5.37
CA LEU A 53 -13.23 9.07 -5.21
C LEU A 53 -13.90 9.71 -3.99
N HIS A 54 -13.18 10.61 -3.31
CA HIS A 54 -13.63 11.27 -2.08
C HIS A 54 -13.88 10.33 -0.93
N ASP A 55 -13.26 9.16 -0.94
CA ASP A 55 -13.28 8.24 0.18
C ASP A 55 -12.12 8.58 1.12
N VAL A 56 -12.33 9.60 1.93
CA VAL A 56 -11.30 10.16 2.80
C VAL A 56 -10.85 9.17 3.87
N GLU A 57 -11.79 8.41 4.42
CA GLU A 57 -11.47 7.42 5.45
C GLU A 57 -10.57 6.31 4.92
N GLU A 58 -10.89 5.79 3.73
CA GLU A 58 -10.08 4.76 3.11
C GLU A 58 -8.71 5.28 2.73
N ALA A 59 -8.64 6.49 2.18
CA ALA A 59 -7.37 7.12 1.84
C ALA A 59 -6.48 7.28 3.08
N HIS A 60 -7.07 7.74 4.19
CA HIS A 60 -6.35 7.91 5.45
C HIS A 60 -5.86 6.55 5.98
N ARG A 61 -6.72 5.54 5.96
CA ARG A 61 -6.37 4.20 6.42
C ARG A 61 -5.19 3.64 5.63
N CYS A 62 -5.21 3.79 4.31
CA CYS A 62 -4.12 3.31 3.44
C CYS A 62 -2.82 4.04 3.73
N ARG A 63 -2.87 5.37 3.93
CA ARG A 63 -1.66 6.15 4.24
C ARG A 63 -1.07 5.76 5.59
N GLU A 64 -1.91 5.56 6.60
CA GLU A 64 -1.43 5.16 7.91
C GLU A 64 -0.83 3.76 7.89
N PHE A 65 -1.47 2.85 7.17
CA PHE A 65 -0.92 1.51 7.00
C PHE A 65 0.43 1.54 6.29
N LEU A 66 0.56 2.36 5.26
CA LEU A 66 1.83 2.53 4.54
C LEU A 66 2.91 3.07 5.48
N ARG A 67 2.59 4.08 6.26
CA ARG A 67 3.54 4.67 7.20
C ARG A 67 3.98 3.69 8.27
N GLU A 68 3.07 2.89 8.81
CA GLU A 68 3.36 1.86 9.79
C GLU A 68 4.21 0.73 9.22
N SER A 69 3.97 0.39 7.95
CA SER A 69 4.73 -0.66 7.27
C SER A 69 6.14 -0.22 6.95
N SER A 70 6.30 1.01 6.45
CA SER A 70 7.61 1.59 6.13
C SER A 70 7.52 3.10 6.07
N ARG A 71 8.12 3.77 7.04
CA ARG A 71 8.19 5.24 7.04
C ARG A 71 8.95 5.76 5.84
N GLU A 72 10.01 5.05 5.46
CA GLU A 72 10.80 5.42 4.28
C GLU A 72 9.96 5.37 3.01
N ALA A 73 9.17 4.31 2.83
CA ALA A 73 8.27 4.20 1.69
C ALA A 73 7.22 5.31 1.70
N TYR A 74 6.68 5.62 2.87
CA TYR A 74 5.72 6.71 3.00
C TYR A 74 6.32 8.04 2.54
N ASP A 75 7.53 8.35 3.02
CA ASP A 75 8.22 9.59 2.65
C ASP A 75 8.54 9.63 1.15
N GLU A 76 8.88 8.49 0.56
CA GLU A 76 9.23 8.38 -0.85
C GLU A 76 8.00 8.49 -1.77
N LEU A 77 6.88 7.88 -1.37
CA LEU A 77 5.71 7.73 -2.25
C LEU A 77 4.60 8.75 -1.97
N VAL A 78 4.47 9.22 -0.77
CA VAL A 78 3.39 10.13 -0.35
C VAL A 78 3.96 11.46 0.11
N GLY A 79 4.99 11.37 0.90
CA GLY A 79 5.67 12.45 1.56
C GLY A 79 5.82 13.72 0.91
#